data_bf18cd1779ee6df5181b90c1aa5aefbb
#
_entry.id   bf18cd1779ee6df5181b90c1aa5aefbb
#
_cell.length_a   1.000
_cell.length_b   1.000
_cell.length_c   1.000
_cell.angle_alpha   90.00
_cell.angle_beta   90.00
_cell.angle_gamma   90.00
#
_symmetry.space_group_name_H-M   'P 1'
#
loop_
_entity.id
_entity.type
_entity.pdbx_description
1 polymer ?
#
loop_
_entity_poly.entity_id
_entity_poly.type
_entity_poly.pdbx_seq_one_letter_code
_entity_poly.pdbx_strand_id
1 'polypeptide(L)'
;MTTIPITDVKPEIFTHLLYYMYGGKVSDEHMKEYAKDIIDAADKYGIINLKLEAEAYFVESTIITFVNMMDHLHFAASKNCALLQEAVLDFVVENSDEVLDKVSLDDVPGSAVSDLLAATSRKDKNGKEGDDNLNIMRVGELRQKLHEKGLDIDGSRKTMIATLKEAL
;
A
#
# COMPACT_ATOMS: atom_id res chain seq x y z
N MET A 1 14.23 3.98 37.78
CA MET A 1 13.70 3.52 36.48
C MET A 1 13.65 4.72 35.55
N THR A 2 14.29 4.65 34.41
CA THR A 2 14.26 5.73 33.43
C THR A 2 13.01 5.53 32.58
N THR A 3 12.05 6.46 32.64
CA THR A 3 10.83 6.43 31.82
C THR A 3 11.12 7.16 30.52
N ILE A 4 10.91 6.50 29.38
CA ILE A 4 11.03 7.12 28.05
C ILE A 4 9.60 7.45 27.60
N PRO A 5 9.22 8.73 27.43
CA PRO A 5 7.89 9.07 26.93
C PRO A 5 7.79 8.75 25.43
N ILE A 6 6.71 8.05 25.04
CA ILE A 6 6.32 7.88 23.64
C ILE A 6 5.27 8.94 23.35
N THR A 7 5.60 9.93 22.50
CA THR A 7 4.75 11.10 22.24
C THR A 7 4.19 11.16 20.81
N ASP A 8 4.61 10.25 19.98
CA ASP A 8 4.43 10.24 18.52
C ASP A 8 3.40 9.21 18.02
N VAL A 9 2.84 8.42 18.93
CA VAL A 9 1.76 7.48 18.66
C VAL A 9 0.70 7.61 19.75
N LYS A 10 -0.56 7.60 19.36
CA LYS A 10 -1.68 7.59 20.31
C LYS A 10 -1.61 6.34 21.21
N PRO A 11 -1.91 6.45 22.53
CA PRO A 11 -1.82 5.31 23.45
C PRO A 11 -2.62 4.08 23.00
N GLU A 12 -3.81 4.30 22.42
CA GLU A 12 -4.68 3.23 21.91
C GLU A 12 -3.97 2.47 20.77
N ILE A 13 -3.39 3.19 19.82
CA ILE A 13 -2.67 2.59 18.68
C ILE A 13 -1.44 1.83 19.17
N PHE A 14 -0.67 2.41 20.10
CA PHE A 14 0.48 1.74 20.68
C PHE A 14 0.09 0.45 21.41
N THR A 15 -1.08 0.43 22.08
CA THR A 15 -1.61 -0.78 22.69
C THR A 15 -1.90 -1.88 21.65
N HIS A 16 -2.46 -1.53 20.49
CA HIS A 16 -2.67 -2.49 19.39
C HIS A 16 -1.36 -3.05 18.85
N LEU A 17 -0.32 -2.22 18.70
CA LEU A 17 1.01 -2.66 18.30
C LEU A 17 1.58 -3.68 19.29
N LEU A 18 1.56 -3.34 20.57
CA LEU A 18 2.04 -4.25 21.62
C LEU A 18 1.26 -5.55 21.61
N TYR A 19 -0.09 -5.50 21.58
CA TYR A 19 -0.92 -6.69 21.56
C TYR A 19 -0.58 -7.61 20.38
N TYR A 20 -0.38 -7.02 19.18
CA TYR A 20 0.04 -7.76 17.99
C TYR A 20 1.42 -8.40 18.16
N MET A 21 2.40 -7.67 18.72
CA MET A 21 3.75 -8.19 18.96
C MET A 21 3.78 -9.36 19.95
N TYR A 22 2.81 -9.43 20.86
CA TYR A 22 2.64 -10.58 21.79
C TYR A 22 1.78 -11.72 21.21
N GLY A 23 1.53 -11.71 19.89
CA GLY A 23 0.80 -12.78 19.20
C GLY A 23 -0.73 -12.59 19.21
N GLY A 24 -1.23 -11.45 19.62
CA GLY A 24 -2.64 -11.08 19.48
C GLY A 24 -2.97 -10.66 18.04
N LYS A 25 -4.27 -10.54 17.75
CA LYS A 25 -4.77 -10.02 16.47
C LYS A 25 -5.59 -8.76 16.72
N VAL A 26 -5.34 -7.70 15.97
CA VAL A 26 -6.17 -6.49 16.03
C VAL A 26 -7.55 -6.83 15.46
N SER A 27 -8.60 -6.44 16.16
CA SER A 27 -9.97 -6.74 15.74
C SER A 27 -10.38 -5.94 14.50
N ASP A 28 -11.34 -6.48 13.74
CA ASP A 28 -11.84 -5.82 12.52
C ASP A 28 -12.45 -4.44 12.82
N GLU A 29 -13.07 -4.27 14.02
CA GLU A 29 -13.56 -2.96 14.46
C GLU A 29 -12.44 -1.94 14.59
N HIS A 30 -11.35 -2.31 15.26
CA HIS A 30 -10.20 -1.43 15.42
C HIS A 30 -9.45 -1.20 14.10
N MET A 31 -9.37 -2.21 13.24
CA MET A 31 -8.83 -2.03 11.88
C MET A 31 -9.67 -1.04 11.09
N LYS A 32 -11.00 -1.11 11.17
CA LYS A 32 -11.91 -0.18 10.48
C LYS A 32 -11.76 1.27 10.98
N GLU A 33 -11.56 1.46 12.27
CA GLU A 33 -11.47 2.78 12.88
C GLU A 33 -10.08 3.41 12.73
N TYR A 34 -9.01 2.59 12.84
CA TYR A 34 -7.65 3.08 13.00
C TYR A 34 -6.66 2.59 11.93
N ALA A 35 -7.10 2.03 10.81
CA ALA A 35 -6.20 1.43 9.82
C ALA A 35 -5.02 2.33 9.42
N LYS A 36 -5.27 3.60 9.09
CA LYS A 36 -4.20 4.55 8.74
C LYS A 36 -3.23 4.83 9.88
N ASP A 37 -3.76 5.01 11.10
CA ASP A 37 -2.93 5.24 12.30
C ASP A 37 -2.08 3.99 12.61
N ILE A 38 -2.65 2.79 12.42
CA ILE A 38 -1.94 1.51 12.59
C ILE A 38 -0.86 1.34 11.52
N ILE A 39 -1.15 1.63 10.24
CA ILE A 39 -0.17 1.60 9.16
C ILE A 39 1.00 2.52 9.50
N ASP A 40 0.72 3.78 9.89
CA ASP A 40 1.74 4.77 10.22
C ASP A 40 2.64 4.31 11.37
N ALA A 41 2.03 3.84 12.44
CA ALA A 41 2.75 3.34 13.61
C ALA A 41 3.51 2.04 13.31
N ALA A 42 2.91 1.09 12.59
CA ALA A 42 3.54 -0.17 12.22
C ALA A 42 4.74 0.04 11.29
N ASP A 43 4.63 0.96 10.32
CA ASP A 43 5.72 1.38 9.45
C ASP A 43 6.88 1.96 10.28
N LYS A 44 6.58 2.88 11.20
CA LYS A 44 7.57 3.52 12.06
C LYS A 44 8.30 2.53 12.97
N TYR A 45 7.60 1.56 13.54
CA TYR A 45 8.17 0.57 14.46
C TYR A 45 8.65 -0.71 13.76
N GLY A 46 8.58 -0.79 12.43
CA GLY A 46 9.06 -1.92 11.64
C GLY A 46 8.24 -3.20 11.83
N ILE A 47 6.94 -3.08 12.18
CA ILE A 47 6.04 -4.23 12.35
C ILE A 47 5.38 -4.52 10.99
N ILE A 48 6.18 -5.07 10.06
CA ILE A 48 5.82 -5.24 8.64
C ILE A 48 4.49 -5.98 8.47
N ASN A 49 4.31 -7.12 9.12
CA ASN A 49 3.09 -7.92 8.95
C ASN A 49 1.83 -7.15 9.35
N LEU A 50 1.87 -6.41 10.46
CA LEU A 50 0.74 -5.58 10.90
C LEU A 50 0.46 -4.45 9.90
N LYS A 51 1.51 -3.81 9.37
CA LYS A 51 1.36 -2.79 8.32
C LYS A 51 0.65 -3.34 7.09
N LEU A 52 1.05 -4.52 6.60
CA LEU A 52 0.46 -5.16 5.43
C LEU A 52 -0.98 -5.62 5.67
N GLU A 53 -1.28 -6.16 6.86
CA GLU A 53 -2.64 -6.51 7.26
C GLU A 53 -3.55 -5.27 7.30
N ALA A 54 -3.09 -4.18 7.92
CA ALA A 54 -3.84 -2.93 8.01
C ALA A 54 -4.01 -2.26 6.64
N GLU A 55 -3.00 -2.34 5.75
CA GLU A 55 -3.10 -1.86 4.37
C GLU A 55 -4.17 -2.64 3.59
N ALA A 56 -4.14 -3.97 3.64
CA ALA A 56 -5.12 -4.81 2.96
C ALA A 56 -6.54 -4.51 3.45
N TYR A 57 -6.73 -4.45 4.77
CA TYR A 57 -8.01 -4.10 5.36
C TYR A 57 -8.50 -2.70 4.93
N PHE A 58 -7.60 -1.72 4.90
CA PHE A 58 -7.92 -0.36 4.48
C PHE A 58 -8.39 -0.32 3.02
N VAL A 59 -7.71 -1.02 2.12
CA VAL A 59 -8.07 -1.09 0.70
C VAL A 59 -9.42 -1.78 0.51
N GLU A 60 -9.69 -2.88 1.23
CA GLU A 60 -10.96 -3.61 1.13
C GLU A 60 -12.16 -2.82 1.69
N SER A 61 -11.93 -2.03 2.75
CA SER A 61 -12.99 -1.31 3.45
C SER A 61 -13.23 0.12 2.94
N THR A 62 -12.32 0.67 2.13
CA THR A 62 -12.36 2.06 1.68
C THR A 62 -12.90 2.20 0.26
N ILE A 63 -13.89 3.07 0.09
CA ILE A 63 -14.35 3.47 -1.23
C ILE A 63 -13.48 4.63 -1.73
N ILE A 64 -12.75 4.39 -2.82
CA ILE A 64 -11.95 5.43 -3.50
C ILE A 64 -12.90 6.30 -4.34
N THR A 65 -12.74 7.60 -4.20
CA THR A 65 -13.56 8.61 -4.89
C THR A 65 -12.69 9.74 -5.43
N PHE A 66 -13.22 10.59 -6.30
CA PHE A 66 -12.51 11.80 -6.78
C PHE A 66 -12.08 12.74 -5.65
N VAL A 67 -12.79 12.74 -4.52
CA VAL A 67 -12.50 13.63 -3.39
C VAL A 67 -11.31 13.14 -2.56
N ASN A 68 -11.17 11.81 -2.39
CA ASN A 68 -10.18 11.24 -1.47
C ASN A 68 -8.98 10.56 -2.16
N MET A 69 -9.04 10.36 -3.49
CA MET A 69 -8.00 9.61 -4.21
C MET A 69 -6.60 10.21 -4.06
N MET A 70 -6.47 11.54 -4.11
CA MET A 70 -5.16 12.19 -4.00
C MET A 70 -4.57 12.07 -2.60
N ASP A 71 -5.40 12.23 -1.55
CA ASP A 71 -4.98 12.02 -0.16
C ASP A 71 -4.52 10.58 0.07
N HIS A 72 -5.23 9.60 -0.52
CA HIS A 72 -4.84 8.19 -0.45
C HIS A 72 -3.56 7.92 -1.24
N LEU A 73 -3.38 8.54 -2.41
CA LEU A 73 -2.17 8.40 -3.21
C LEU A 73 -0.94 8.96 -2.49
N HIS A 74 -1.05 10.15 -1.91
CA HIS A 74 0.04 10.75 -1.12
C HIS A 74 0.37 9.93 0.12
N PHE A 75 -0.66 9.46 0.84
CA PHE A 75 -0.45 8.58 1.99
C PHE A 75 0.26 7.28 1.57
N ALA A 76 -0.22 6.63 0.53
CA ALA A 76 0.38 5.40 0.01
C ALA A 76 1.84 5.59 -0.40
N ALA A 77 2.15 6.67 -1.11
CA ALA A 77 3.52 7.01 -1.51
C ALA A 77 4.44 7.27 -0.31
N SER A 78 3.93 7.98 0.73
CA SER A 78 4.71 8.32 1.92
C SER A 78 5.04 7.12 2.82
N LYS A 79 4.18 6.10 2.82
CA LYS A 79 4.29 4.89 3.66
C LYS A 79 4.67 3.63 2.88
N ASN A 80 4.98 3.74 1.60
CA ASN A 80 5.24 2.61 0.71
C ASN A 80 4.10 1.57 0.72
N CYS A 81 2.85 2.02 0.81
CA CYS A 81 1.65 1.19 0.76
C CYS A 81 1.32 0.87 -0.70
N ALA A 82 2.01 -0.13 -1.25
CA ALA A 82 1.95 -0.44 -2.67
C ALA A 82 0.57 -0.94 -3.13
N LEU A 83 -0.15 -1.67 -2.27
CA LEU A 83 -1.50 -2.16 -2.57
C LEU A 83 -2.51 -1.01 -2.63
N LEU A 84 -2.43 -0.06 -1.68
CA LEU A 84 -3.27 1.14 -1.70
C LEU A 84 -2.94 2.01 -2.92
N GLN A 85 -1.66 2.18 -3.23
CA GLN A 85 -1.23 2.93 -4.42
C GLN A 85 -1.79 2.29 -5.70
N GLU A 86 -1.71 0.97 -5.84
CA GLU A 86 -2.29 0.23 -6.97
C GLU A 86 -3.80 0.46 -7.08
N ALA A 87 -4.54 0.34 -5.99
CA ALA A 87 -6.00 0.53 -5.98
C ALA A 87 -6.41 1.95 -6.41
N VAL A 88 -5.70 2.97 -5.94
CA VAL A 88 -5.96 4.36 -6.35
C VAL A 88 -5.64 4.56 -7.82
N LEU A 89 -4.54 4.04 -8.32
CA LEU A 89 -4.14 4.19 -9.72
C LEU A 89 -5.05 3.42 -10.68
N ASP A 90 -5.55 2.25 -10.28
CA ASP A 90 -6.57 1.53 -11.04
C ASP A 90 -7.86 2.39 -11.15
N PHE A 91 -8.30 3.02 -10.04
CA PHE A 91 -9.44 3.96 -10.08
C PHE A 91 -9.19 5.15 -11.02
N VAL A 92 -7.99 5.74 -10.99
CA VAL A 92 -7.59 6.84 -11.88
C VAL A 92 -7.67 6.42 -13.35
N VAL A 93 -7.16 5.25 -13.68
CA VAL A 93 -7.15 4.73 -15.07
C VAL A 93 -8.56 4.37 -15.53
N GLU A 94 -9.39 3.79 -14.66
CA GLU A 94 -10.79 3.46 -14.98
C GLU A 94 -11.65 4.70 -15.26
N ASN A 95 -11.37 5.82 -14.57
CA ASN A 95 -12.10 7.08 -14.66
C ASN A 95 -11.28 8.19 -15.31
N SER A 96 -10.38 7.85 -16.24
CA SER A 96 -9.36 8.76 -16.79
C SER A 96 -9.93 10.06 -17.36
N ASP A 97 -11.07 10.00 -18.04
CA ASP A 97 -11.70 11.19 -18.68
C ASP A 97 -12.13 12.22 -17.64
N GLU A 98 -12.74 11.76 -16.52
CA GLU A 98 -13.19 12.65 -15.47
C GLU A 98 -12.03 13.13 -14.57
N VAL A 99 -10.99 12.30 -14.40
CA VAL A 99 -9.81 12.66 -13.59
C VAL A 99 -9.03 13.78 -14.25
N LEU A 100 -8.82 13.72 -15.56
CA LEU A 100 -8.08 14.76 -16.31
C LEU A 100 -8.71 16.14 -16.21
N ASP A 101 -10.03 16.20 -16.04
CA ASP A 101 -10.76 17.47 -15.85
C ASP A 101 -10.64 18.03 -14.42
N LYS A 102 -10.30 17.19 -13.44
CA LYS A 102 -10.40 17.54 -12.01
C LYS A 102 -9.05 17.59 -11.30
N VAL A 103 -8.02 16.92 -11.83
CA VAL A 103 -6.73 16.74 -11.17
C VAL A 103 -5.59 17.11 -12.10
N SER A 104 -4.64 17.91 -11.58
CA SER A 104 -3.40 18.16 -12.29
C SER A 104 -2.46 16.95 -12.16
N LEU A 105 -1.85 16.54 -13.27
CA LEU A 105 -0.82 15.49 -13.26
C LEU A 105 0.42 15.91 -12.44
N ASP A 106 0.61 17.21 -12.24
CA ASP A 106 1.72 17.75 -11.42
C ASP A 106 1.55 17.39 -9.93
N ASP A 107 0.32 17.09 -9.48
CA ASP A 107 0.01 16.68 -8.12
C ASP A 107 0.28 15.18 -7.85
N VAL A 108 0.53 14.40 -8.91
CA VAL A 108 0.82 12.96 -8.80
C VAL A 108 2.24 12.76 -8.28
N PRO A 109 2.42 12.01 -7.17
CA PRO A 109 3.76 11.70 -6.67
C PRO A 109 4.64 11.07 -7.75
N GLY A 110 5.88 11.56 -7.91
CA GLY A 110 6.81 11.04 -8.92
C GLY A 110 7.08 9.53 -8.80
N SER A 111 6.98 8.98 -7.57
CA SER A 111 7.07 7.54 -7.31
C SER A 111 5.91 6.74 -7.91
N ALA A 112 4.75 7.37 -8.14
CA ALA A 112 3.56 6.71 -8.66
C ALA A 112 3.49 6.70 -10.21
N VAL A 113 4.33 7.48 -10.89
CA VAL A 113 4.27 7.61 -12.36
C VAL A 113 4.51 6.28 -13.08
N SER A 114 5.49 5.50 -12.64
CA SER A 114 5.76 4.18 -13.23
C SER A 114 4.61 3.20 -13.00
N ASP A 115 3.95 3.31 -11.88
CA ASP A 115 2.83 2.44 -11.50
C ASP A 115 1.55 2.85 -12.24
N LEU A 116 1.38 4.13 -12.54
CA LEU A 116 0.31 4.63 -13.41
C LEU A 116 0.45 4.05 -14.83
N LEU A 117 1.66 4.04 -15.39
CA LEU A 117 1.92 3.41 -16.69
C LEU A 117 1.64 1.90 -16.67
N ALA A 118 1.97 1.23 -15.56
CA ALA A 118 1.66 -0.18 -15.40
C ALA A 118 0.14 -0.44 -15.31
N ALA A 119 -0.60 0.40 -14.59
CA ALA A 119 -2.06 0.33 -14.49
C ALA A 119 -2.72 0.53 -15.87
N THR A 120 -2.28 1.52 -16.63
CA THR A 120 -2.74 1.77 -18.01
C THR A 120 -2.46 0.54 -18.91
N SER A 121 -1.26 -0.02 -18.84
CA SER A 121 -0.89 -1.20 -19.63
C SER A 121 -1.72 -2.44 -19.28
N ARG A 122 -2.14 -2.59 -18.02
CA ARG A 122 -3.07 -3.67 -17.58
C ARG A 122 -4.45 -3.49 -18.19
N LYS A 123 -4.99 -2.26 -18.22
CA LYS A 123 -6.28 -1.95 -18.83
C LYS A 123 -6.29 -2.29 -20.33
N ASP A 124 -5.26 -1.89 -21.07
CA ASP A 124 -5.16 -2.10 -22.51
C ASP A 124 -5.08 -3.59 -22.90
N LYS A 125 -4.49 -4.42 -22.06
CA LYS A 125 -4.30 -5.86 -22.32
C LYS A 125 -5.54 -6.72 -21.99
N ASN A 126 -6.66 -6.13 -21.59
CA ASN A 126 -7.90 -6.86 -21.25
C ASN A 126 -7.68 -8.10 -20.34
N GLY A 127 -6.84 -7.96 -19.32
CA GLY A 127 -6.69 -9.00 -18.29
C GLY A 127 -6.16 -10.35 -18.79
N LYS A 128 -5.32 -10.40 -19.83
CA LYS A 128 -4.63 -11.65 -20.18
C LYS A 128 -3.70 -12.03 -19.02
N GLU A 129 -4.21 -12.89 -18.15
CA GLU A 129 -3.42 -13.61 -17.15
C GLU A 129 -2.27 -14.36 -17.84
N GLY A 130 -1.06 -14.25 -17.28
CA GLY A 130 0.08 -15.05 -17.70
C GLY A 130 1.21 -14.29 -18.40
N ASP A 131 1.26 -12.98 -18.32
CA ASP A 131 2.46 -12.24 -18.73
C ASP A 131 3.45 -12.21 -17.56
N ASP A 132 4.54 -12.98 -17.65
CA ASP A 132 5.66 -12.99 -16.69
C ASP A 132 6.42 -11.64 -16.59
N ASN A 133 5.84 -10.60 -17.16
CA ASN A 133 6.41 -9.26 -17.13
C ASN A 133 6.20 -8.60 -15.77
N LEU A 134 7.22 -8.64 -14.94
CA LEU A 134 7.22 -8.04 -13.60
C LEU A 134 6.74 -6.57 -13.60
N ASN A 135 6.95 -5.83 -14.71
CA ASN A 135 6.61 -4.41 -14.76
C ASN A 135 5.11 -4.13 -14.84
N ILE A 136 4.28 -5.13 -15.14
CA ILE A 136 2.82 -4.99 -15.19
C ILE A 136 2.09 -5.87 -14.16
N MET A 137 2.81 -6.76 -13.46
CA MET A 137 2.23 -7.60 -12.41
C MET A 137 1.55 -6.78 -11.33
N ARG A 138 0.50 -7.33 -10.74
CA ARG A 138 -0.17 -6.76 -9.59
C ARG A 138 0.68 -6.90 -8.33
N VAL A 139 0.46 -6.00 -7.36
CA VAL A 139 1.19 -6.01 -6.08
C VAL A 139 1.05 -7.34 -5.35
N GLY A 140 -0.15 -7.94 -5.36
CA GLY A 140 -0.37 -9.25 -4.76
C GLY A 140 0.50 -10.36 -5.38
N GLU A 141 0.64 -10.39 -6.71
CA GLU A 141 1.48 -11.36 -7.44
C GLU A 141 2.97 -11.13 -7.15
N LEU A 142 3.40 -9.87 -7.09
CA LEU A 142 4.79 -9.53 -6.72
C LEU A 142 5.11 -9.98 -5.30
N ARG A 143 4.22 -9.70 -4.32
CA ARG A 143 4.37 -10.15 -2.92
C ARG A 143 4.41 -11.68 -2.82
N GLN A 144 3.56 -12.38 -3.58
CA GLN A 144 3.59 -13.84 -3.62
C GLN A 144 4.92 -14.38 -4.13
N LYS A 145 5.42 -13.87 -5.26
CA LYS A 145 6.72 -14.31 -5.82
C LYS A 145 7.91 -14.01 -4.88
N LEU A 146 7.88 -12.88 -4.19
CA LEU A 146 8.88 -12.54 -3.16
C LEU A 146 8.82 -13.50 -1.97
N HIS A 147 7.60 -13.77 -1.48
CA HIS A 147 7.40 -14.69 -0.36
C HIS A 147 7.89 -16.11 -0.68
N GLU A 148 7.57 -16.63 -1.87
CA GLU A 148 8.03 -17.94 -2.35
C GLU A 148 9.56 -18.06 -2.40
N LYS A 149 10.26 -16.93 -2.61
CA LYS A 149 11.73 -16.86 -2.58
C LYS A 149 12.31 -16.51 -1.21
N GLY A 150 11.47 -16.31 -0.18
CA GLY A 150 11.90 -15.90 1.16
C GLY A 150 12.47 -14.47 1.22
N LEU A 151 12.03 -13.61 0.29
CA LEU A 151 12.46 -12.22 0.20
C LEU A 151 11.47 -11.27 0.88
N ASP A 152 11.92 -10.03 1.14
CA ASP A 152 11.08 -8.99 1.75
C ASP A 152 9.90 -8.64 0.83
N ILE A 153 8.70 -8.64 1.41
CA ILE A 153 7.44 -8.36 0.72
C ILE A 153 6.92 -6.94 0.96
N ASP A 154 7.59 -6.16 1.81
CA ASP A 154 7.25 -4.75 2.04
C ASP A 154 7.99 -3.84 1.04
N GLY A 155 7.50 -2.62 0.95
CA GLY A 155 8.09 -1.57 0.11
C GLY A 155 7.24 -1.18 -1.09
N SER A 156 7.79 -0.25 -1.88
CA SER A 156 7.14 0.20 -3.11
C SER A 156 7.15 -0.91 -4.17
N ARG A 157 6.21 -0.84 -5.12
CA ARG A 157 6.18 -1.75 -6.27
C ARG A 157 7.50 -1.78 -7.03
N LYS A 158 8.14 -0.61 -7.18
CA LYS A 158 9.46 -0.48 -7.81
C LYS A 158 10.53 -1.28 -7.06
N THR A 159 10.55 -1.22 -5.72
CA THR A 159 11.48 -1.99 -4.88
C THR A 159 11.24 -3.49 -5.04
N MET A 160 10.00 -3.94 -4.96
CA MET A 160 9.64 -5.35 -5.15
C MET A 160 10.11 -5.91 -6.49
N ILE A 161 9.91 -5.15 -7.59
CA ILE A 161 10.37 -5.52 -8.93
C ILE A 161 11.91 -5.60 -8.99
N ALA A 162 12.61 -4.64 -8.39
CA ALA A 162 14.08 -4.65 -8.36
C ALA A 162 14.60 -5.88 -7.61
N THR A 163 14.08 -6.16 -6.43
CA THR A 163 14.44 -7.34 -5.62
C THR A 163 14.18 -8.65 -6.36
N LEU A 164 13.05 -8.77 -7.07
CA LEU A 164 12.77 -9.96 -7.88
C LEU A 164 13.74 -10.11 -9.06
N LYS A 165 14.12 -9.01 -9.72
CA LYS A 165 15.09 -9.04 -10.85
C LYS A 165 16.49 -9.44 -10.39
N GLU A 166 16.91 -9.06 -9.19
CA GLU A 166 18.20 -9.47 -8.61
C GLU A 166 18.24 -10.94 -8.19
N ALA A 167 17.05 -11.54 -7.95
CA ALA A 167 16.91 -12.93 -7.51
C ALA A 167 16.63 -13.92 -8.67
N LEU A 168 16.57 -13.46 -9.93
CA LEU A 168 16.41 -14.28 -11.14
C LEU A 168 17.75 -14.66 -11.72
#